data_551f9d4c9ccdac4fb149c09563267f7c
#
_entry.id   551f9d4c9ccdac4fb149c09563267f7c
#
_cell.length_a   1.000
_cell.length_b   1.000
_cell.length_c   1.000
_cell.angle_alpha   90.00
_cell.angle_beta   90.00
_cell.angle_gamma   90.00
#
_symmetry.space_group_name_H-M   'P 1'
#
loop_
_entity.id
_entity.type
_entity.pdbx_description
1 polymer ?
#
loop_
_entity_poly.entity_id
_entity_poly.type
_entity_poly.pdbx_seq_one_letter_code
_entity_poly.pdbx_strand_id
1 'polypeptide(L)'
;MTPRALAVLLCVALVASGAVFAQKTLTIVRPSDPVALDPHLETTAPGSWVFSQVLEPLITLNQDMEVEGRLATSWEFIDATRLRFELRQGVTFHDGTPFNAEAVKFTWDRAFESDPPGRWKSLAGPVAGVEIVDEYTVDVVAQQPYGPLLLTMTMPYTGIVSPTAVQELGEDFVRAPVGTGPFTFVEWRSNDRIVLEANEDYWRGRPALDRVVFRTVPEEGARMLSLRTGEADMVLLPTPSDLPALEADPNFIVEGAPGVGVFYLAFNLDRPAVSDVRVRHAVAHAIDRELIVEAILEGGGVLATSVIGEPVFGYKDMRLLERYPYDVERARELLMEAGYTPGNDGLMRDADGNVLTLEMLPSSGRSLKDREIAETLQEFLRQAGILAELDIFEWATTFTLMRGETLEYDLNSFTWFTTTADADYTMYSNYVSTEVPPASWNRWRYANPDVDEWLEAARASLDADERVELYGKVQDQLAVDLPALPLYGSYEVAALSADVSGYVAHPIQYILDLFPVDKP
;
A
#
# COMPACT_ATOMS: atom_id res chain seq x y z
N MET A 1 -4.78 88.71 37.95
CA MET A 1 -5.14 88.08 36.64
C MET A 1 -4.28 86.85 36.47
N THR A 2 -4.88 85.70 36.63
CA THR A 2 -4.22 84.38 36.65
C THR A 2 -4.13 83.74 35.22
N PRO A 3 -3.02 83.15 34.81
CA PRO A 3 -2.97 82.35 33.64
C PRO A 3 -3.27 80.84 33.98
N ARG A 4 -4.17 80.28 33.25
CA ARG A 4 -4.57 78.84 33.29
C ARG A 4 -3.43 78.01 32.79
N ALA A 5 -2.98 77.00 33.58
CA ALA A 5 -2.10 75.93 33.16
C ALA A 5 -2.92 74.88 32.39
N LEU A 6 -2.52 74.61 31.18
CA LEU A 6 -3.08 73.53 30.30
C LEU A 6 -2.26 72.27 30.56
N ALA A 7 -2.84 71.32 31.27
CA ALA A 7 -2.26 69.97 31.42
C ALA A 7 -2.54 69.15 30.18
N VAL A 8 -1.51 68.80 29.43
CA VAL A 8 -1.59 67.81 28.31
C VAL A 8 -1.35 66.45 28.90
N LEU A 9 -2.45 65.63 28.96
CA LEU A 9 -2.35 64.23 29.27
C LEU A 9 -1.86 63.47 28.02
N LEU A 10 -0.61 62.99 28.07
CA LEU A 10 -0.03 62.11 27.06
C LEU A 10 -0.49 60.66 27.38
N CYS A 11 -1.52 60.18 26.72
CA CYS A 11 -1.88 58.75 26.73
C CYS A 11 -0.87 57.98 25.87
N VAL A 12 0.12 57.34 26.50
CA VAL A 12 0.96 56.33 25.84
C VAL A 12 0.15 55.05 25.72
N ALA A 13 -0.42 54.82 24.53
CA ALA A 13 -0.97 53.52 24.18
C ALA A 13 0.19 52.54 23.95
N LEU A 14 0.42 51.66 24.92
CA LEU A 14 1.27 50.49 24.70
C LEU A 14 0.52 49.57 23.69
N VAL A 15 0.88 49.66 22.43
CA VAL A 15 0.55 48.65 21.45
C VAL A 15 1.43 47.45 21.79
N ALA A 16 0.89 46.48 22.51
CA ALA A 16 1.49 45.17 22.63
C ALA A 16 1.44 44.57 21.23
N SER A 17 2.50 44.73 20.46
CA SER A 17 2.73 43.96 19.24
C SER A 17 2.93 42.51 19.67
N GLY A 18 1.84 41.75 19.83
CA GLY A 18 1.91 40.30 19.84
C GLY A 18 2.53 39.91 18.50
N ALA A 19 3.72 39.34 18.54
CA ALA A 19 4.29 38.70 17.36
C ALA A 19 3.25 37.65 16.92
N VAL A 20 2.51 37.91 15.85
CA VAL A 20 1.72 36.89 15.17
C VAL A 20 2.77 35.99 14.54
N PHE A 21 3.12 34.90 15.23
CA PHE A 21 3.87 33.85 14.60
C PHE A 21 3.02 33.35 13.45
N ALA A 22 3.57 33.32 12.23
CA ALA A 22 2.90 32.75 11.10
C ALA A 22 2.61 31.27 11.44
N GLN A 23 1.36 30.84 11.26
CA GLN A 23 0.95 29.46 11.51
C GLN A 23 1.72 28.53 10.56
N LYS A 24 2.45 27.56 11.12
CA LYS A 24 3.20 26.56 10.35
C LYS A 24 2.22 25.59 9.69
N THR A 25 1.86 25.89 8.45
CA THR A 25 0.90 25.10 7.67
C THR A 25 1.62 24.30 6.60
N LEU A 26 1.47 22.98 6.62
CA LEU A 26 1.92 22.07 5.55
C LEU A 26 0.75 21.83 4.57
N THR A 27 0.92 22.21 3.31
CA THR A 27 -0.03 21.95 2.25
C THR A 27 0.44 20.76 1.40
N ILE A 28 -0.32 19.67 1.43
CA ILE A 28 -0.05 18.44 0.70
C ILE A 28 -1.06 18.32 -0.44
N VAL A 29 -0.60 18.13 -1.68
CA VAL A 29 -1.48 17.82 -2.81
C VAL A 29 -1.46 16.34 -3.16
N ARG A 30 -2.64 15.80 -3.49
CA ARG A 30 -2.86 14.37 -3.80
C ARG A 30 -3.83 14.22 -4.98
N PRO A 31 -3.81 13.05 -5.69
CA PRO A 31 -4.60 12.87 -6.91
C PRO A 31 -6.10 12.70 -6.68
N SER A 32 -6.52 12.15 -5.54
CA SER A 32 -7.93 11.80 -5.28
C SER A 32 -8.35 12.08 -3.85
N ASP A 33 -9.64 12.29 -3.68
CA ASP A 33 -10.29 12.44 -2.38
C ASP A 33 -10.57 11.05 -1.77
N PRO A 34 -10.55 10.87 -0.44
CA PRO A 34 -10.96 9.62 0.17
C PRO A 34 -12.48 9.40 0.06
N VAL A 35 -12.89 8.16 0.15
CA VAL A 35 -14.31 7.80 0.24
C VAL A 35 -14.82 8.03 1.67
N ALA A 36 -13.99 7.72 2.67
CA ALA A 36 -14.26 7.87 4.09
C ALA A 36 -12.97 8.21 4.85
N LEU A 37 -13.10 8.67 6.10
CA LEU A 37 -12.00 8.81 7.06
C LEU A 37 -12.15 7.81 8.23
N ASP A 38 -13.01 6.84 8.07
CA ASP A 38 -13.23 5.75 9.00
C ASP A 38 -12.39 4.54 8.55
N PRO A 39 -11.44 4.05 9.36
CA PRO A 39 -10.54 2.96 8.99
C PRO A 39 -11.28 1.65 8.74
N HIS A 40 -12.51 1.49 9.24
CA HIS A 40 -13.31 0.29 9.01
C HIS A 40 -13.96 0.24 7.63
N LEU A 41 -14.15 1.40 6.99
CA LEU A 41 -14.81 1.53 5.68
C LEU A 41 -13.83 1.87 4.56
N GLU A 42 -12.70 2.51 4.90
CA GLU A 42 -11.71 3.00 3.95
C GLU A 42 -10.40 2.21 4.07
N THR A 43 -9.98 1.58 3.00
CA THR A 43 -8.75 0.77 2.92
C THR A 43 -7.84 1.21 1.76
N THR A 44 -8.02 2.44 1.27
CA THR A 44 -7.18 3.02 0.20
C THR A 44 -6.20 4.05 0.75
N ALA A 45 -5.12 4.32 0.03
CA ALA A 45 -4.10 5.27 0.45
C ALA A 45 -4.64 6.69 0.70
N PRO A 46 -5.53 7.28 -0.13
CA PRO A 46 -6.05 8.63 0.10
C PRO A 46 -6.74 8.83 1.44
N GLY A 47 -7.46 7.82 1.94
CA GLY A 47 -8.07 7.85 3.27
C GLY A 47 -7.05 7.65 4.37
N SER A 48 -6.17 6.65 4.17
CA SER A 48 -5.15 6.29 5.14
C SER A 48 -4.18 7.45 5.44
N TRP A 49 -3.75 8.19 4.43
CA TRP A 49 -2.88 9.37 4.62
C TRP A 49 -3.46 10.41 5.59
N VAL A 50 -4.79 10.52 5.64
CA VAL A 50 -5.47 11.49 6.51
C VAL A 50 -5.81 10.88 7.87
N PHE A 51 -6.51 9.74 7.89
CA PHE A 51 -6.97 9.21 9.16
C PHE A 51 -5.80 8.71 10.04
N SER A 52 -4.66 8.29 9.48
CA SER A 52 -3.47 7.94 10.26
C SER A 52 -2.82 9.11 11.00
N GLN A 53 -3.17 10.36 10.68
CA GLN A 53 -2.76 11.52 11.47
C GLN A 53 -3.67 11.74 12.69
N VAL A 54 -4.88 11.18 12.65
CA VAL A 54 -5.95 11.37 13.66
C VAL A 54 -6.10 10.15 14.56
N LEU A 55 -5.96 8.94 13.98
CA LEU A 55 -6.14 7.65 14.64
C LEU A 55 -4.79 6.94 14.76
N GLU A 56 -4.51 6.32 15.90
CA GLU A 56 -3.30 5.54 16.09
C GLU A 56 -3.62 4.05 16.31
N PRO A 57 -2.83 3.13 15.71
CA PRO A 57 -2.88 1.71 16.02
C PRO A 57 -2.20 1.40 17.37
N LEU A 58 -2.28 0.15 17.83
CA LEU A 58 -1.50 -0.31 18.99
C LEU A 58 0.00 -0.31 18.69
N ILE A 59 0.37 -0.79 17.51
CA ILE A 59 1.74 -0.85 16.98
C ILE A 59 1.73 -0.45 15.50
N THR A 60 2.85 -0.02 14.98
CA THR A 60 3.03 0.33 13.56
C THR A 60 4.38 -0.18 13.06
N LEU A 61 4.66 -0.02 11.77
CA LEU A 61 6.00 -0.19 11.21
C LEU A 61 6.67 1.18 11.09
N ASN A 62 7.96 1.25 11.40
CA ASN A 62 8.79 2.40 11.08
C ASN A 62 9.29 2.31 9.62
N GLN A 63 10.08 3.30 9.17
CA GLN A 63 10.61 3.35 7.81
C GLN A 63 11.56 2.19 7.46
N ASP A 64 12.18 1.57 8.49
CA ASP A 64 13.04 0.39 8.36
C ASP A 64 12.24 -0.93 8.41
N MET A 65 10.88 -0.84 8.41
CA MET A 65 9.95 -1.97 8.51
C MET A 65 10.05 -2.74 9.83
N GLU A 66 10.54 -2.11 10.88
CA GLU A 66 10.57 -2.66 12.24
C GLU A 66 9.30 -2.29 12.99
N VAL A 67 8.81 -3.22 13.83
CA VAL A 67 7.60 -2.98 14.64
C VAL A 67 7.89 -1.98 15.76
N GLU A 68 7.14 -0.89 15.78
CA GLU A 68 7.22 0.19 16.78
C GLU A 68 5.91 0.31 17.58
N GLY A 69 6.02 0.51 18.90
CA GLY A 69 4.87 0.74 19.78
C GLY A 69 4.26 2.13 19.57
N ARG A 70 2.94 2.20 19.45
CA ARG A 70 2.15 3.43 19.47
C ARG A 70 1.29 3.46 20.74
N LEU A 71 0.07 2.99 20.69
CA LEU A 71 -0.82 2.90 21.86
C LEU A 71 -0.52 1.68 22.75
N ALA A 72 0.31 0.72 22.28
CA ALA A 72 0.90 -0.31 23.11
C ALA A 72 2.35 0.03 23.49
N THR A 73 2.78 -0.40 24.69
CA THR A 73 4.14 -0.23 25.19
C THR A 73 4.96 -1.50 25.10
N SER A 74 4.31 -2.66 25.06
CA SER A 74 4.91 -3.97 24.84
C SER A 74 3.88 -4.96 24.31
N TRP A 75 4.36 -6.07 23.75
CA TRP A 75 3.54 -7.17 23.24
C TRP A 75 4.29 -8.49 23.32
N GLU A 76 3.54 -9.57 23.49
CA GLU A 76 4.10 -10.92 23.49
C GLU A 76 3.05 -11.96 23.05
N PHE A 77 3.48 -13.01 22.38
CA PHE A 77 2.64 -14.18 22.15
C PHE A 77 2.51 -14.99 23.44
N ILE A 78 1.27 -15.11 23.95
CA ILE A 78 0.95 -15.96 25.10
C ILE A 78 0.90 -17.42 24.67
N ASP A 79 0.36 -17.66 23.48
CA ASP A 79 0.35 -18.93 22.77
C ASP A 79 0.23 -18.71 21.26
N ALA A 80 0.13 -19.77 20.46
CA ALA A 80 0.09 -19.69 19.00
C ALA A 80 -1.15 -18.98 18.42
N THR A 81 -2.15 -18.69 19.25
CA THR A 81 -3.41 -18.04 18.86
C THR A 81 -3.67 -16.73 19.58
N ARG A 82 -2.79 -16.30 20.48
CA ARG A 82 -3.06 -15.18 21.37
C ARG A 82 -1.85 -14.27 21.49
N LEU A 83 -2.02 -13.02 21.04
CA LEU A 83 -1.04 -11.94 21.12
C LEU A 83 -1.53 -10.92 22.15
N ARG A 84 -0.78 -10.77 23.26
CA ARG A 84 -1.06 -9.81 24.34
C ARG A 84 -0.41 -8.48 24.06
N PHE A 85 -1.13 -7.40 24.39
CA PHE A 85 -0.63 -6.03 24.36
C PHE A 85 -0.81 -5.36 25.72
N GLU A 86 0.28 -4.75 26.23
CA GLU A 86 0.23 -3.80 27.34
C GLU A 86 -0.02 -2.39 26.78
N LEU A 87 -1.10 -1.75 27.19
CA LEU A 87 -1.53 -0.48 26.65
C LEU A 87 -0.85 0.70 27.36
N ARG A 88 -0.66 1.79 26.62
CA ARG A 88 -0.15 3.06 27.15
C ARG A 88 -1.18 3.71 28.04
N GLN A 89 -0.75 4.10 29.24
CA GLN A 89 -1.62 4.79 30.21
C GLN A 89 -1.53 6.31 30.04
N GLY A 90 -2.59 7.01 30.44
CA GLY A 90 -2.65 8.47 30.44
C GLY A 90 -2.86 9.11 29.06
N VAL A 91 -3.19 8.31 28.03
CA VAL A 91 -3.58 8.81 26.71
C VAL A 91 -5.06 9.18 26.71
N THR A 92 -5.39 10.31 26.06
CA THR A 92 -6.78 10.75 25.86
C THR A 92 -7.09 10.88 24.38
N PHE A 93 -8.33 10.61 24.02
CA PHE A 93 -8.85 10.94 22.69
C PHE A 93 -9.01 12.46 22.54
N HIS A 94 -9.15 12.94 21.30
CA HIS A 94 -9.36 14.37 20.99
C HIS A 94 -10.64 14.94 21.62
N ASP A 95 -11.61 14.12 21.98
CA ASP A 95 -12.82 14.51 22.72
C ASP A 95 -12.63 14.54 24.24
N GLY A 96 -11.41 14.29 24.73
CA GLY A 96 -11.05 14.29 26.14
C GLY A 96 -11.38 13.00 26.90
N THR A 97 -11.95 12.01 26.24
CA THR A 97 -12.23 10.69 26.86
C THR A 97 -10.96 9.84 26.96
N PRO A 98 -10.83 8.96 27.98
CA PRO A 98 -9.62 8.17 28.18
C PRO A 98 -9.50 7.03 27.18
N PHE A 99 -8.27 6.74 26.73
CA PHE A 99 -7.92 5.53 26.01
C PHE A 99 -7.64 4.39 27.01
N ASN A 100 -8.24 3.21 26.80
CA ASN A 100 -8.07 2.00 27.59
C ASN A 100 -8.47 0.74 26.80
N ALA A 101 -8.47 -0.42 27.44
CA ALA A 101 -8.85 -1.72 26.85
C ALA A 101 -10.26 -1.77 26.26
N GLU A 102 -11.21 -1.05 26.88
CA GLU A 102 -12.60 -0.95 26.36
C GLU A 102 -12.65 -0.27 24.99
N ALA A 103 -11.84 0.78 24.78
CA ALA A 103 -11.77 1.46 23.49
C ALA A 103 -11.16 0.56 22.40
N VAL A 104 -10.15 -0.24 22.74
CA VAL A 104 -9.58 -1.23 21.82
C VAL A 104 -10.62 -2.26 21.44
N LYS A 105 -11.27 -2.88 22.44
CA LYS A 105 -12.31 -3.88 22.18
C LYS A 105 -13.47 -3.31 21.37
N PHE A 106 -13.97 -2.12 21.72
CA PHE A 106 -15.04 -1.43 20.98
C PHE A 106 -14.69 -1.26 19.50
N THR A 107 -13.45 -0.81 19.21
CA THR A 107 -12.96 -0.61 17.84
C THR A 107 -13.02 -1.91 17.03
N TRP A 108 -12.57 -3.02 17.64
CA TRP A 108 -12.54 -4.33 16.98
C TRP A 108 -13.92 -4.93 16.82
N ASP A 109 -14.75 -4.92 17.88
CA ASP A 109 -16.13 -5.41 17.80
C ASP A 109 -16.91 -4.66 16.71
N ARG A 110 -16.79 -3.32 16.66
CA ARG A 110 -17.41 -2.51 15.61
C ARG A 110 -17.00 -2.93 14.21
N ALA A 111 -15.72 -3.24 13.99
CA ALA A 111 -15.22 -3.64 12.69
C ALA A 111 -15.68 -5.05 12.28
N PHE A 112 -15.77 -5.98 13.24
CA PHE A 112 -16.09 -7.38 12.96
C PHE A 112 -17.58 -7.70 13.00
N GLU A 113 -18.37 -6.99 13.81
CA GLU A 113 -19.78 -7.26 14.04
C GLU A 113 -20.71 -6.39 13.19
N SER A 114 -20.20 -5.34 12.52
CA SER A 114 -21.01 -4.53 11.62
C SER A 114 -21.58 -5.34 10.45
N ASP A 115 -22.74 -4.96 9.92
CA ASP A 115 -23.36 -5.57 8.74
C ASP A 115 -23.52 -4.50 7.64
N PRO A 116 -22.76 -4.57 6.54
CA PRO A 116 -21.69 -5.54 6.25
C PRO A 116 -20.46 -5.34 7.15
N PRO A 117 -19.67 -6.40 7.38
CA PRO A 117 -18.42 -6.29 8.13
C PRO A 117 -17.48 -5.26 7.54
N GLY A 118 -16.72 -4.59 8.40
CA GLY A 118 -15.68 -3.66 7.97
C GLY A 118 -14.71 -4.27 6.96
N ARG A 119 -14.27 -3.50 5.98
CA ARG A 119 -13.40 -4.00 4.89
C ARG A 119 -12.12 -4.62 5.40
N TRP A 120 -11.53 -4.07 6.46
CA TRP A 120 -10.28 -4.59 6.99
C TRP A 120 -10.41 -5.97 7.67
N LYS A 121 -11.61 -6.42 8.04
CA LYS A 121 -11.84 -7.78 8.53
C LYS A 121 -11.32 -8.84 7.56
N SER A 122 -11.47 -8.62 6.25
CA SER A 122 -10.94 -9.52 5.23
C SER A 122 -9.40 -9.51 5.15
N LEU A 123 -8.75 -8.46 5.64
CA LEU A 123 -7.29 -8.30 5.67
C LEU A 123 -6.68 -8.86 6.96
N ALA A 124 -7.48 -8.98 8.03
CA ALA A 124 -7.03 -9.43 9.34
C ALA A 124 -6.77 -10.95 9.41
N GLY A 125 -7.06 -11.70 8.34
CA GLY A 125 -6.88 -13.15 8.34
C GLY A 125 -7.79 -13.86 9.34
N PRO A 126 -7.31 -14.87 10.08
CA PRO A 126 -8.10 -15.67 11.00
C PRO A 126 -8.28 -15.01 12.38
N VAL A 127 -8.18 -13.68 12.50
CA VAL A 127 -8.40 -13.00 13.77
C VAL A 127 -9.87 -13.12 14.18
N ALA A 128 -10.11 -13.54 15.43
CA ALA A 128 -11.44 -13.71 16.02
C ALA A 128 -11.96 -12.44 16.71
N GLY A 129 -11.07 -11.64 17.28
CA GLY A 129 -11.41 -10.42 18.01
C GLY A 129 -10.42 -10.09 19.12
N VAL A 130 -10.88 -9.25 20.07
CA VAL A 130 -10.10 -8.77 21.21
C VAL A 130 -10.77 -9.18 22.52
N GLU A 131 -10.00 -9.72 23.46
CA GLU A 131 -10.43 -10.01 24.82
C GLU A 131 -9.73 -9.05 25.80
N ILE A 132 -10.50 -8.49 26.73
CA ILE A 132 -9.98 -7.63 27.80
C ILE A 132 -9.43 -8.51 28.92
N VAL A 133 -8.18 -8.30 29.29
CA VAL A 133 -7.56 -8.94 30.45
C VAL A 133 -7.70 -8.06 31.69
N ASP A 134 -7.39 -6.77 31.56
CA ASP A 134 -7.64 -5.73 32.55
C ASP A 134 -7.77 -4.35 31.85
N GLU A 135 -7.80 -3.25 32.63
CA GLU A 135 -8.02 -1.90 32.11
C GLU A 135 -7.02 -1.46 31.03
N TYR A 136 -5.76 -1.99 31.09
CA TYR A 136 -4.67 -1.62 30.19
C TYR A 136 -3.98 -2.83 29.55
N THR A 137 -4.65 -4.00 29.55
CA THR A 137 -4.12 -5.21 28.93
C THR A 137 -5.18 -5.87 28.08
N VAL A 138 -4.86 -6.14 26.82
CA VAL A 138 -5.75 -6.84 25.88
C VAL A 138 -5.03 -8.00 25.19
N ASP A 139 -5.79 -9.04 24.86
CA ASP A 139 -5.35 -10.14 24.02
C ASP A 139 -6.07 -10.06 22.66
N VAL A 140 -5.30 -10.02 21.57
CA VAL A 140 -5.83 -10.25 20.22
C VAL A 140 -5.81 -11.74 19.98
N VAL A 141 -6.97 -12.31 19.62
CA VAL A 141 -7.18 -13.76 19.52
C VAL A 141 -7.39 -14.15 18.07
N ALA A 142 -6.66 -15.17 17.61
CA ALA A 142 -6.85 -15.82 16.32
C ALA A 142 -7.62 -17.15 16.49
N GLN A 143 -8.36 -17.56 15.45
CA GLN A 143 -9.15 -18.82 15.42
C GLN A 143 -8.27 -20.06 15.34
N GLN A 144 -7.02 -19.90 14.88
CA GLN A 144 -6.02 -20.95 14.69
C GLN A 144 -4.62 -20.35 14.85
N PRO A 145 -3.55 -21.16 14.99
CA PRO A 145 -2.18 -20.65 15.00
C PRO A 145 -1.92 -19.72 13.81
N TYR A 146 -1.42 -18.52 14.08
CA TYR A 146 -1.26 -17.49 13.08
C TYR A 146 -0.02 -16.62 13.33
N GLY A 147 1.13 -17.03 12.78
CA GLY A 147 2.39 -16.31 12.89
C GLY A 147 2.38 -14.88 12.35
N PRO A 148 1.64 -14.57 11.26
CA PRO A 148 1.53 -13.21 10.73
C PRO A 148 0.79 -12.22 11.63
N LEU A 149 0.19 -12.67 12.75
CA LEU A 149 -0.69 -11.85 13.60
C LEU A 149 -0.02 -10.53 14.03
N LEU A 150 1.26 -10.55 14.41
CA LEU A 150 1.97 -9.35 14.85
C LEU A 150 2.02 -8.29 13.74
N LEU A 151 2.43 -8.66 12.52
CA LEU A 151 2.52 -7.72 11.40
C LEU A 151 1.12 -7.31 10.90
N THR A 152 0.12 -8.17 11.01
CA THR A 152 -1.28 -7.81 10.72
C THR A 152 -1.77 -6.64 11.60
N MET A 153 -1.28 -6.56 12.86
CA MET A 153 -1.64 -5.49 13.80
C MET A 153 -0.97 -4.14 13.50
N THR A 154 0.01 -4.07 12.61
CA THR A 154 0.71 -2.83 12.27
C THR A 154 -0.01 -1.98 11.21
N MET A 155 -1.05 -2.50 10.58
CA MET A 155 -1.77 -1.80 9.51
C MET A 155 -2.45 -0.53 10.02
N PRO A 156 -2.46 0.56 9.25
CA PRO A 156 -3.16 1.81 9.62
C PRO A 156 -4.66 1.61 9.89
N TYR A 157 -5.27 0.61 9.28
CA TYR A 157 -6.70 0.27 9.46
C TYR A 157 -7.05 -0.23 10.85
N THR A 158 -6.07 -0.61 11.67
CA THR A 158 -6.26 -1.00 13.07
C THR A 158 -6.27 0.19 14.03
N GLY A 159 -6.30 1.42 13.49
CA GLY A 159 -6.38 2.66 14.27
C GLY A 159 -7.58 2.69 15.21
N ILE A 160 -7.32 3.05 16.46
CA ILE A 160 -8.31 3.03 17.54
C ILE A 160 -9.17 4.29 17.47
N VAL A 161 -10.49 4.11 17.46
CA VAL A 161 -11.50 5.19 17.42
C VAL A 161 -12.03 5.52 18.81
N SER A 162 -12.44 6.77 19.05
CA SER A 162 -13.16 7.13 20.28
C SER A 162 -14.55 6.47 20.29
N PRO A 163 -14.86 5.61 21.27
CA PRO A 163 -16.20 5.04 21.43
C PRO A 163 -17.28 6.10 21.61
N THR A 164 -16.99 7.15 22.36
CA THR A 164 -17.90 8.27 22.62
C THR A 164 -18.23 9.01 21.33
N ALA A 165 -17.21 9.40 20.55
CA ALA A 165 -17.42 10.11 19.31
C ALA A 165 -18.18 9.26 18.27
N VAL A 166 -17.91 7.96 18.17
CA VAL A 166 -18.67 7.06 17.28
C VAL A 166 -20.15 7.01 17.68
N GLN A 167 -20.46 6.96 18.98
CA GLN A 167 -21.84 6.94 19.48
C GLN A 167 -22.56 8.28 19.29
N GLU A 168 -21.88 9.40 19.48
CA GLU A 168 -22.44 10.75 19.35
C GLU A 168 -22.63 11.18 17.90
N LEU A 169 -21.65 10.90 17.02
CA LEU A 169 -21.67 11.31 15.62
C LEU A 169 -22.42 10.32 14.72
N GLY A 170 -22.51 9.04 15.13
CA GLY A 170 -23.14 8.00 14.31
C GLY A 170 -22.54 7.93 12.91
N GLU A 171 -23.37 8.09 11.87
CA GLU A 171 -22.92 8.04 10.46
C GLU A 171 -21.99 9.20 10.08
N ASP A 172 -22.03 10.32 10.77
CA ASP A 172 -21.15 11.46 10.50
C ASP A 172 -19.68 11.19 10.91
N PHE A 173 -19.42 10.18 11.77
CA PHE A 173 -18.07 9.77 12.16
C PHE A 173 -17.18 9.46 10.94
N VAL A 174 -17.74 8.92 9.87
CA VAL A 174 -17.00 8.60 8.63
C VAL A 174 -16.33 9.82 7.99
N ARG A 175 -16.77 11.04 8.35
CA ARG A 175 -16.24 12.29 7.84
C ARG A 175 -15.53 13.14 8.88
N ALA A 176 -15.66 12.81 10.15
CA ALA A 176 -15.10 13.57 11.26
C ALA A 176 -14.51 12.60 12.30
N PRO A 177 -13.38 11.93 11.98
CA PRO A 177 -12.77 10.95 12.86
C PRO A 177 -12.25 11.61 14.15
N VAL A 178 -12.37 10.90 15.26
CA VAL A 178 -11.83 11.29 16.57
C VAL A 178 -10.97 10.15 17.10
N GLY A 179 -9.71 10.44 17.34
CA GLY A 179 -8.69 9.48 17.79
C GLY A 179 -7.73 10.08 18.80
N THR A 180 -6.54 9.51 18.89
CA THR A 180 -5.47 9.89 19.83
C THR A 180 -4.28 10.56 19.15
N GLY A 181 -4.31 10.71 17.82
CA GLY A 181 -3.19 11.07 16.97
C GLY A 181 -2.65 12.49 17.14
N PRO A 182 -1.53 12.81 16.46
CA PRO A 182 -0.85 14.10 16.57
C PRO A 182 -1.66 15.27 16.00
N PHE A 183 -2.67 15.01 15.17
CA PHE A 183 -3.52 16.05 14.61
C PHE A 183 -5.00 15.74 14.84
N THR A 184 -5.79 16.80 15.03
CA THR A 184 -7.24 16.77 15.18
C THR A 184 -7.94 17.12 13.87
N PHE A 185 -9.06 16.51 13.58
CA PHE A 185 -9.87 16.82 12.40
C PHE A 185 -10.59 18.16 12.55
N VAL A 186 -10.58 18.98 11.48
CA VAL A 186 -11.25 20.29 11.45
C VAL A 186 -12.36 20.35 10.40
N GLU A 187 -12.03 20.12 9.12
CA GLU A 187 -13.02 20.14 8.04
C GLU A 187 -12.67 19.19 6.90
N TRP A 188 -13.70 18.73 6.20
CA TRP A 188 -13.59 18.05 4.91
C TRP A 188 -14.55 18.65 3.90
N ARG A 189 -14.01 19.29 2.87
CA ARG A 189 -14.73 19.73 1.67
C ARG A 189 -14.42 18.76 0.54
N SER A 190 -15.40 17.94 0.17
CA SER A 190 -15.22 16.89 -0.84
C SER A 190 -14.67 17.46 -2.15
N ASN A 191 -13.67 16.76 -2.70
CA ASN A 191 -12.93 17.12 -3.91
C ASN A 191 -12.21 18.50 -3.86
N ASP A 192 -12.06 19.07 -2.68
CA ASP A 192 -11.30 20.31 -2.45
C ASP A 192 -10.18 20.06 -1.45
N ARG A 193 -10.54 19.95 -0.16
CA ARG A 193 -9.52 19.80 0.89
C ARG A 193 -10.03 19.11 2.15
N ILE A 194 -9.06 18.59 2.90
CA ILE A 194 -9.22 18.20 4.30
C ILE A 194 -8.22 18.98 5.13
N VAL A 195 -8.65 19.47 6.29
CA VAL A 195 -7.85 20.28 7.19
C VAL A 195 -7.75 19.60 8.55
N LEU A 196 -6.54 19.49 9.03
CA LEU A 196 -6.20 19.03 10.38
C LEU A 196 -5.45 20.13 11.12
N GLU A 197 -5.59 20.19 12.45
CA GLU A 197 -4.83 21.07 13.35
C GLU A 197 -4.04 20.26 14.37
N ALA A 198 -2.96 20.83 14.89
CA ALA A 198 -2.14 20.18 15.89
C ALA A 198 -2.94 19.77 17.12
N ASN A 199 -2.71 18.56 17.62
CA ASN A 199 -3.17 18.14 18.93
C ASN A 199 -2.22 18.69 19.99
N GLU A 200 -2.66 19.71 20.74
CA GLU A 200 -1.85 20.37 21.78
C GLU A 200 -1.50 19.42 22.94
N ASP A 201 -2.35 18.42 23.20
CA ASP A 201 -2.24 17.46 24.29
C ASP A 201 -1.74 16.08 23.83
N TYR A 202 -1.07 16.02 22.66
CA TYR A 202 -0.58 14.76 22.13
C TYR A 202 0.43 14.10 23.08
N TRP A 203 0.27 12.82 23.36
CA TRP A 203 1.05 12.09 24.37
C TRP A 203 2.55 12.00 24.07
N ARG A 204 3.00 12.17 22.80
CA ARG A 204 4.42 12.29 22.41
C ARG A 204 4.93 13.73 22.43
N GLY A 205 4.11 14.67 22.81
CA GLY A 205 4.36 16.12 22.70
C GLY A 205 3.69 16.71 21.45
N ARG A 206 3.49 18.03 21.47
CA ARG A 206 2.87 18.75 20.36
C ARG A 206 3.69 18.61 19.08
N PRO A 207 3.07 18.31 17.89
CA PRO A 207 3.76 18.34 16.62
C PRO A 207 4.31 19.72 16.28
N ALA A 208 5.37 19.79 15.46
CA ALA A 208 6.00 21.06 15.07
C ALA A 208 5.09 21.90 14.15
N LEU A 209 4.30 21.25 13.31
CA LEU A 209 3.30 21.89 12.45
C LEU A 209 2.07 22.30 13.27
N ASP A 210 1.50 23.47 12.97
CA ASP A 210 0.23 23.92 13.55
C ASP A 210 -0.96 23.36 12.78
N ARG A 211 -0.78 23.13 11.47
CA ARG A 211 -1.87 22.76 10.56
C ARG A 211 -1.37 21.92 9.40
N VAL A 212 -2.20 20.96 8.96
CA VAL A 212 -1.99 20.17 7.73
C VAL A 212 -3.22 20.34 6.84
N VAL A 213 -2.99 20.61 5.56
CA VAL A 213 -4.04 20.77 4.54
C VAL A 213 -3.78 19.77 3.41
N PHE A 214 -4.63 18.76 3.29
CA PHE A 214 -4.64 17.86 2.13
C PHE A 214 -5.54 18.44 1.05
N ARG A 215 -4.98 18.82 -0.10
CA ARG A 215 -5.73 19.32 -1.26
C ARG A 215 -5.85 18.22 -2.32
N THR A 216 -7.03 18.08 -2.90
CA THR A 216 -7.27 17.15 -4.01
C THR A 216 -7.07 17.88 -5.34
N VAL A 217 -6.08 17.43 -6.11
CA VAL A 217 -5.73 17.97 -7.43
C VAL A 217 -5.54 16.80 -8.40
N PRO A 218 -6.58 16.37 -9.14
CA PRO A 218 -6.53 15.16 -9.96
C PRO A 218 -5.56 15.24 -11.13
N GLU A 219 -5.40 16.41 -11.75
CA GLU A 219 -4.56 16.59 -12.93
C GLU A 219 -3.08 16.67 -12.53
N GLU A 220 -2.23 15.82 -13.12
CA GLU A 220 -0.81 15.64 -12.75
C GLU A 220 0.00 16.92 -12.91
N GLY A 221 -0.12 17.59 -14.07
CA GLY A 221 0.62 18.83 -14.34
C GLY A 221 0.25 19.96 -13.38
N ALA A 222 -1.03 20.02 -12.94
CA ALA A 222 -1.47 21.02 -11.97
C ALA A 222 -0.90 20.71 -10.56
N ARG A 223 -0.77 19.42 -10.17
CA ARG A 223 -0.10 19.04 -8.93
C ARG A 223 1.36 19.49 -8.92
N MET A 224 2.10 19.18 -9.98
CA MET A 224 3.51 19.56 -10.11
C MET A 224 3.69 21.10 -10.19
N LEU A 225 2.77 21.79 -10.88
CA LEU A 225 2.79 23.26 -10.93
C LEU A 225 2.58 23.88 -9.54
N SER A 226 1.66 23.34 -8.73
CA SER A 226 1.40 23.86 -7.37
C SER A 226 2.62 23.76 -6.45
N LEU A 227 3.45 22.71 -6.58
CA LEU A 227 4.72 22.59 -5.87
C LEU A 227 5.72 23.66 -6.36
N ARG A 228 5.88 23.80 -7.67
CA ARG A 228 6.83 24.75 -8.28
C ARG A 228 6.48 26.21 -8.02
N THR A 229 5.21 26.54 -7.80
CA THR A 229 4.76 27.90 -7.47
C THR A 229 4.68 28.18 -5.97
N GLY A 230 4.92 27.19 -5.11
CA GLY A 230 4.82 27.29 -3.66
C GLY A 230 3.37 27.33 -3.14
N GLU A 231 2.37 26.96 -3.96
CA GLU A 231 0.99 26.75 -3.50
C GLU A 231 0.83 25.43 -2.72
N ALA A 232 1.72 24.48 -2.94
CA ALA A 232 1.84 23.24 -2.20
C ALA A 232 3.28 23.10 -1.68
N ASP A 233 3.42 22.45 -0.53
CA ASP A 233 4.71 22.16 0.09
C ASP A 233 5.16 20.73 -0.20
N MET A 234 4.19 19.84 -0.49
CA MET A 234 4.43 18.41 -0.74
C MET A 234 3.43 17.89 -1.79
N VAL A 235 3.92 17.05 -2.67
CA VAL A 235 3.14 16.29 -3.66
C VAL A 235 3.28 14.80 -3.35
N LEU A 236 2.17 14.14 -3.08
CA LEU A 236 2.10 12.67 -3.04
C LEU A 236 1.87 12.14 -4.44
N LEU A 237 2.60 11.08 -4.82
CA LEU A 237 2.58 10.49 -6.15
C LEU A 237 2.88 11.55 -7.25
N PRO A 238 4.07 12.16 -7.23
CA PRO A 238 4.51 13.06 -8.30
C PRO A 238 4.59 12.32 -9.64
N THR A 239 4.55 13.07 -10.75
CA THR A 239 4.71 12.51 -12.08
C THR A 239 6.15 11.99 -12.25
N PRO A 240 6.39 10.72 -12.60
CA PRO A 240 7.74 10.16 -12.70
C PRO A 240 8.67 10.94 -13.63
N SER A 241 8.20 11.38 -14.80
CA SER A 241 8.99 12.17 -15.76
C SER A 241 9.47 13.54 -15.21
N ASP A 242 8.85 14.05 -14.13
CA ASP A 242 9.29 15.28 -13.47
C ASP A 242 10.41 15.05 -12.44
N LEU A 243 10.59 13.82 -11.92
CA LEU A 243 11.53 13.51 -10.83
C LEU A 243 12.96 13.93 -11.13
N PRO A 244 13.56 13.63 -12.30
CA PRO A 244 14.94 14.04 -12.58
C PRO A 244 15.15 15.56 -12.57
N ALA A 245 14.13 16.32 -12.99
CA ALA A 245 14.18 17.78 -12.99
C ALA A 245 14.06 18.37 -11.58
N LEU A 246 13.28 17.73 -10.69
CA LEU A 246 13.16 18.12 -9.29
C LEU A 246 14.43 17.78 -8.50
N GLU A 247 15.01 16.62 -8.69
CA GLU A 247 16.27 16.19 -8.06
C GLU A 247 17.45 17.10 -8.43
N ALA A 248 17.42 17.68 -9.63
CA ALA A 248 18.44 18.62 -10.09
C ALA A 248 18.26 20.04 -9.56
N ASP A 249 17.09 20.39 -8.99
CA ASP A 249 16.76 21.72 -8.49
C ASP A 249 16.87 21.77 -6.96
N PRO A 250 17.81 22.57 -6.37
CA PRO A 250 18.02 22.63 -4.93
C PRO A 250 16.84 23.19 -4.12
N ASN A 251 15.80 23.70 -4.78
CA ASN A 251 14.59 24.16 -4.13
C ASN A 251 13.60 23.02 -3.78
N PHE A 252 13.90 21.81 -4.24
CA PHE A 252 13.03 20.64 -4.01
C PHE A 252 13.81 19.47 -3.43
N ILE A 253 13.08 18.58 -2.78
CA ILE A 253 13.55 17.30 -2.27
C ILE A 253 12.66 16.23 -2.89
N VAL A 254 13.24 15.15 -3.39
CA VAL A 254 12.53 13.94 -3.79
C VAL A 254 12.87 12.86 -2.77
N GLU A 255 11.86 12.42 -2.01
CA GLU A 255 11.99 11.33 -1.05
C GLU A 255 11.28 10.10 -1.59
N GLY A 256 11.98 8.96 -1.60
CA GLY A 256 11.42 7.73 -2.13
C GLY A 256 12.00 6.48 -1.50
N ALA A 257 11.20 5.40 -1.49
CA ALA A 257 11.58 4.08 -1.00
C ALA A 257 10.99 2.98 -1.86
N PRO A 258 11.69 1.84 -2.06
CA PRO A 258 11.10 0.63 -2.63
C PRO A 258 9.87 0.22 -1.83
N GLY A 259 8.76 -0.06 -2.52
CA GLY A 259 7.49 -0.36 -1.89
C GLY A 259 7.19 -1.85 -1.77
N VAL A 260 6.07 -2.16 -1.14
CA VAL A 260 5.59 -3.53 -0.92
C VAL A 260 4.72 -4.06 -2.06
N GLY A 261 4.48 -3.25 -3.10
CA GLY A 261 3.70 -3.60 -4.28
C GLY A 261 4.55 -4.25 -5.37
N VAL A 262 4.00 -5.24 -6.07
CA VAL A 262 4.63 -5.85 -7.24
C VAL A 262 3.62 -5.91 -8.37
N PHE A 263 4.02 -5.47 -9.55
CA PHE A 263 3.26 -5.61 -10.79
C PHE A 263 3.63 -6.91 -11.48
N TYR A 264 2.64 -7.73 -11.79
CA TYR A 264 2.80 -9.04 -12.41
C TYR A 264 2.25 -9.09 -13.82
N LEU A 265 2.88 -9.95 -14.64
CA LEU A 265 2.23 -10.65 -15.72
C LEU A 265 1.95 -12.09 -15.25
N ALA A 266 0.70 -12.43 -15.05
CA ALA A 266 0.28 -13.67 -14.45
C ALA A 266 -0.38 -14.61 -15.47
N PHE A 267 -0.20 -15.92 -15.30
CA PHE A 267 -0.66 -16.96 -16.18
C PHE A 267 -1.85 -17.71 -15.56
N ASN A 268 -2.93 -17.90 -16.31
CA ASN A 268 -4.04 -18.75 -15.89
C ASN A 268 -3.72 -20.21 -16.28
N LEU A 269 -3.27 -21.00 -15.32
CA LEU A 269 -2.76 -22.35 -15.56
C LEU A 269 -3.85 -23.36 -15.96
N ASP A 270 -5.14 -23.01 -15.88
CA ASP A 270 -6.23 -23.82 -16.45
C ASP A 270 -6.31 -23.67 -17.99
N ARG A 271 -5.62 -22.69 -18.56
CA ARG A 271 -5.62 -22.44 -20.01
C ARG A 271 -4.53 -23.27 -20.70
N PRO A 272 -4.87 -24.06 -21.74
CA PRO A 272 -3.94 -25.05 -22.33
C PRO A 272 -2.62 -24.46 -22.80
N ALA A 273 -2.62 -23.27 -23.42
CA ALA A 273 -1.41 -22.67 -23.96
C ALA A 273 -0.37 -22.34 -22.88
N VAL A 274 -0.81 -21.77 -21.76
CA VAL A 274 0.08 -21.32 -20.66
C VAL A 274 0.22 -22.36 -19.53
N SER A 275 -0.50 -23.48 -19.59
CA SER A 275 -0.30 -24.62 -18.66
C SER A 275 1.06 -25.28 -18.83
N ASP A 276 1.62 -25.25 -20.07
CA ASP A 276 2.98 -25.72 -20.32
C ASP A 276 4.02 -24.71 -19.79
N VAL A 277 4.85 -25.15 -18.86
CA VAL A 277 5.87 -24.31 -18.23
C VAL A 277 6.86 -23.75 -19.25
N ARG A 278 7.13 -24.47 -20.36
CA ARG A 278 8.04 -23.99 -21.42
C ARG A 278 7.49 -22.76 -22.13
N VAL A 279 6.17 -22.65 -22.29
CA VAL A 279 5.52 -21.45 -22.83
C VAL A 279 5.65 -20.28 -21.85
N ARG A 280 5.47 -20.50 -20.54
CA ARG A 280 5.66 -19.46 -19.53
C ARG A 280 7.11 -18.96 -19.48
N HIS A 281 8.09 -19.88 -19.55
CA HIS A 281 9.51 -19.54 -19.65
C HIS A 281 9.83 -18.78 -20.94
N ALA A 282 9.21 -19.16 -22.07
CA ALA A 282 9.36 -18.42 -23.33
C ALA A 282 8.83 -16.98 -23.21
N VAL A 283 7.66 -16.79 -22.58
CA VAL A 283 7.12 -15.46 -22.30
C VAL A 283 8.08 -14.65 -21.42
N ALA A 284 8.68 -15.29 -20.40
CA ALA A 284 9.62 -14.59 -19.51
C ALA A 284 10.90 -14.12 -20.24
N HIS A 285 11.46 -14.96 -21.14
CA HIS A 285 12.60 -14.58 -21.98
C HIS A 285 12.26 -13.56 -23.06
N ALA A 286 11.00 -13.49 -23.49
CA ALA A 286 10.54 -12.55 -24.51
C ALA A 286 10.44 -11.11 -23.99
N ILE A 287 10.37 -10.89 -22.67
CA ILE A 287 10.07 -9.59 -22.06
C ILE A 287 11.32 -8.93 -21.51
N ASP A 288 11.66 -7.76 -22.04
CA ASP A 288 12.69 -6.88 -21.50
C ASP A 288 12.15 -6.09 -20.32
N ARG A 289 12.38 -6.62 -19.10
CA ARG A 289 11.88 -6.04 -17.85
C ARG A 289 12.65 -4.78 -17.44
N GLU A 290 13.94 -4.71 -17.79
CA GLU A 290 14.78 -3.55 -17.52
C GLU A 290 14.31 -2.35 -18.37
N LEU A 291 13.99 -2.57 -19.65
CA LEU A 291 13.44 -1.53 -20.52
C LEU A 291 12.07 -1.01 -20.01
N ILE A 292 11.22 -1.87 -19.45
CA ILE A 292 9.97 -1.43 -18.84
C ILE A 292 10.24 -0.45 -17.69
N VAL A 293 11.17 -0.79 -16.79
CA VAL A 293 11.49 0.06 -15.64
C VAL A 293 12.15 1.37 -16.08
N GLU A 294 13.14 1.29 -16.97
CA GLU A 294 13.93 2.46 -17.37
C GLU A 294 13.17 3.41 -18.30
N ALA A 295 12.51 2.87 -19.33
CA ALA A 295 11.95 3.69 -20.39
C ALA A 295 10.45 3.94 -20.28
N ILE A 296 9.69 3.04 -19.65
CA ILE A 296 8.24 3.21 -19.50
C ILE A 296 7.90 3.88 -18.17
N LEU A 297 8.51 3.39 -17.06
CA LEU A 297 8.22 3.90 -15.73
C LEU A 297 9.00 5.16 -15.35
N GLU A 298 10.09 5.48 -16.07
CA GLU A 298 10.86 6.73 -15.91
C GLU A 298 11.24 7.05 -14.45
N GLY A 299 11.58 6.00 -13.65
CA GLY A 299 11.90 6.13 -12.22
C GLY A 299 10.71 5.93 -11.28
N GLY A 300 9.50 5.72 -11.79
CA GLY A 300 8.30 5.46 -10.96
C GLY A 300 8.17 4.01 -10.46
N GLY A 301 9.20 3.19 -10.63
CA GLY A 301 9.22 1.81 -10.17
C GLY A 301 10.63 1.25 -10.10
N VAL A 302 10.80 0.11 -9.45
CA VAL A 302 12.06 -0.64 -9.36
C VAL A 302 11.90 -2.01 -10.00
N LEU A 303 12.99 -2.63 -10.44
CA LEU A 303 12.92 -3.97 -11.00
C LEU A 303 12.43 -4.98 -9.94
N ALA A 304 11.40 -5.75 -10.24
CA ALA A 304 10.95 -6.79 -9.33
C ALA A 304 11.84 -8.04 -9.43
N THR A 305 12.36 -8.47 -8.29
CA THR A 305 13.23 -9.64 -8.17
C THR A 305 12.54 -10.81 -7.49
N SER A 306 11.33 -10.60 -6.95
CA SER A 306 10.50 -11.62 -6.31
C SER A 306 9.00 -11.34 -6.49
N VAL A 307 8.17 -12.30 -6.06
CA VAL A 307 6.70 -12.20 -6.01
C VAL A 307 6.20 -11.29 -4.88
N ILE A 308 7.08 -10.76 -4.06
CA ILE A 308 6.79 -9.76 -3.02
C ILE A 308 7.86 -8.66 -3.09
N GLY A 309 7.53 -7.46 -2.60
CA GLY A 309 8.49 -6.35 -2.53
C GLY A 309 9.63 -6.63 -1.55
N GLU A 310 10.80 -6.05 -1.82
CA GLU A 310 11.99 -6.23 -0.98
C GLU A 310 11.77 -5.90 0.50
N PRO A 311 10.98 -4.87 0.89
CA PRO A 311 10.75 -4.55 2.30
C PRO A 311 9.85 -5.55 3.05
N VAL A 312 9.25 -6.53 2.36
CA VAL A 312 8.30 -7.48 2.97
C VAL A 312 9.03 -8.56 3.75
N PHE A 313 8.59 -8.83 4.99
CA PHE A 313 9.08 -9.96 5.77
C PHE A 313 8.93 -11.28 4.98
N GLY A 314 10.02 -12.05 4.93
CA GLY A 314 10.07 -13.30 4.15
C GLY A 314 10.49 -13.11 2.69
N TYR A 315 10.88 -11.89 2.28
CA TYR A 315 11.43 -11.64 0.95
C TYR A 315 12.70 -12.45 0.68
N LYS A 316 12.79 -12.94 -0.56
CA LYS A 316 14.00 -13.55 -1.13
C LYS A 316 14.11 -13.19 -2.59
N ASP A 317 15.30 -12.80 -3.05
CA ASP A 317 15.58 -12.64 -4.47
C ASP A 317 15.50 -13.98 -5.20
N MET A 318 14.56 -14.10 -6.14
CA MET A 318 14.34 -15.28 -6.98
C MET A 318 15.32 -15.37 -8.16
N ARG A 319 16.22 -14.40 -8.31
CA ARG A 319 17.20 -14.28 -9.41
C ARG A 319 16.55 -14.35 -10.79
N LEU A 320 15.42 -13.69 -10.96
CA LEU A 320 14.62 -13.78 -12.18
C LEU A 320 15.34 -13.24 -13.42
N LEU A 321 16.25 -12.26 -13.28
CA LEU A 321 17.07 -11.76 -14.41
C LEU A 321 18.11 -12.78 -14.87
N GLU A 322 18.72 -13.51 -13.92
CA GLU A 322 19.69 -14.55 -14.24
C GLU A 322 19.01 -15.80 -14.84
N ARG A 323 17.80 -16.12 -14.35
CA ARG A 323 17.02 -17.28 -14.83
C ARG A 323 16.38 -17.04 -16.19
N TYR A 324 15.87 -15.84 -16.39
CA TYR A 324 15.10 -15.42 -17.56
C TYR A 324 15.64 -14.09 -18.11
N PRO A 325 16.90 -14.03 -18.59
CA PRO A 325 17.40 -12.86 -19.30
C PRO A 325 16.57 -12.62 -20.56
N TYR A 326 16.44 -11.35 -20.95
CA TYR A 326 15.79 -11.02 -22.22
C TYR A 326 16.52 -11.67 -23.39
N ASP A 327 15.89 -12.62 -24.05
CA ASP A 327 16.43 -13.39 -25.16
C ASP A 327 15.30 -13.94 -26.04
N VAL A 328 14.96 -13.22 -27.10
CA VAL A 328 13.89 -13.58 -28.03
C VAL A 328 14.16 -14.89 -28.75
N GLU A 329 15.41 -15.21 -29.05
CA GLU A 329 15.75 -16.47 -29.73
C GLU A 329 15.57 -17.65 -28.77
N ARG A 330 15.96 -17.50 -27.50
CA ARG A 330 15.70 -18.53 -26.48
C ARG A 330 14.19 -18.74 -26.25
N ALA A 331 13.41 -17.64 -26.25
CA ALA A 331 11.94 -17.72 -26.19
C ALA A 331 11.36 -18.58 -27.34
N ARG A 332 11.83 -18.36 -28.56
CA ARG A 332 11.42 -19.13 -29.74
C ARG A 332 11.84 -20.61 -29.66
N GLU A 333 13.05 -20.89 -29.18
CA GLU A 333 13.52 -22.25 -28.95
C GLU A 333 12.59 -22.99 -27.97
N LEU A 334 12.25 -22.37 -26.84
CA LEU A 334 11.34 -22.96 -25.84
C LEU A 334 9.95 -23.22 -26.41
N LEU A 335 9.43 -22.33 -27.27
CA LEU A 335 8.16 -22.59 -27.98
C LEU A 335 8.28 -23.77 -28.94
N MET A 336 9.39 -23.93 -29.64
CA MET A 336 9.64 -25.11 -30.48
C MET A 336 9.76 -26.39 -29.64
N GLU A 337 10.42 -26.35 -28.51
CA GLU A 337 10.47 -27.45 -27.53
C GLU A 337 9.07 -27.80 -27.00
N ALA A 338 8.16 -26.82 -26.88
CA ALA A 338 6.78 -27.01 -26.50
C ALA A 338 5.88 -27.55 -27.63
N GLY A 339 6.43 -27.67 -28.88
CA GLY A 339 5.74 -28.26 -30.02
C GLY A 339 5.20 -27.26 -31.04
N TYR A 340 5.48 -25.98 -30.88
CA TYR A 340 5.11 -24.96 -31.87
C TYR A 340 6.14 -24.88 -33.00
N THR A 341 5.73 -24.42 -34.17
CA THR A 341 6.59 -24.24 -35.34
C THR A 341 6.46 -22.83 -35.90
N PRO A 342 7.57 -22.19 -36.36
CA PRO A 342 7.50 -20.85 -36.91
C PRO A 342 6.82 -20.82 -38.28
N GLY A 343 5.85 -19.93 -38.46
CA GLY A 343 5.23 -19.61 -39.74
C GLY A 343 6.07 -18.63 -40.56
N ASN A 344 5.69 -18.45 -41.83
CA ASN A 344 6.37 -17.51 -42.73
C ASN A 344 6.16 -16.04 -42.34
N ASP A 345 5.18 -15.76 -41.51
CA ASP A 345 4.85 -14.46 -40.93
C ASP A 345 5.60 -14.19 -39.59
N GLY A 346 6.43 -15.16 -39.17
CA GLY A 346 7.17 -15.07 -37.92
C GLY A 346 6.39 -15.50 -36.67
N LEU A 347 5.09 -15.83 -36.83
CA LEU A 347 4.26 -16.29 -35.72
C LEU A 347 4.39 -17.80 -35.50
N MET A 348 4.36 -18.21 -34.24
CA MET A 348 4.41 -19.61 -33.82
C MET A 348 3.03 -20.27 -33.99
N ARG A 349 3.03 -21.54 -34.44
CA ARG A 349 1.83 -22.32 -34.74
C ARG A 349 1.88 -23.70 -34.09
N ASP A 350 0.73 -24.14 -33.62
CA ASP A 350 0.55 -25.51 -33.11
C ASP A 350 0.59 -26.58 -34.24
N ALA A 351 0.42 -27.83 -33.86
CA ALA A 351 0.44 -28.95 -34.81
C ALA A 351 -0.73 -28.89 -35.84
N ASP A 352 -1.82 -28.21 -35.53
CA ASP A 352 -2.97 -28.03 -36.42
C ASP A 352 -2.83 -26.79 -37.33
N GLY A 353 -1.76 -26.03 -37.16
CA GLY A 353 -1.45 -24.81 -37.91
C GLY A 353 -2.08 -23.52 -37.35
N ASN A 354 -2.71 -23.59 -36.18
CA ASN A 354 -3.28 -22.38 -35.54
C ASN A 354 -2.15 -21.53 -34.93
N VAL A 355 -2.27 -20.22 -35.02
CA VAL A 355 -1.32 -19.29 -34.39
C VAL A 355 -1.42 -19.42 -32.87
N LEU A 356 -0.28 -19.42 -32.19
CA LEU A 356 -0.23 -19.28 -30.73
C LEU A 356 -0.73 -17.88 -30.36
N THR A 357 -1.97 -17.82 -29.91
CA THR A 357 -2.66 -16.60 -29.49
C THR A 357 -2.95 -16.68 -27.99
N LEU A 358 -2.63 -15.62 -27.25
CA LEU A 358 -2.89 -15.49 -25.82
C LEU A 358 -3.85 -14.32 -25.58
N GLU A 359 -4.98 -14.61 -24.94
CA GLU A 359 -5.94 -13.60 -24.47
C GLU A 359 -5.39 -12.93 -23.21
N MET A 360 -5.12 -11.63 -23.28
CA MET A 360 -4.55 -10.87 -22.18
C MET A 360 -5.57 -9.85 -21.63
N LEU A 361 -5.83 -9.96 -20.32
CA LEU A 361 -6.73 -9.09 -19.56
C LEU A 361 -5.90 -8.12 -18.68
N PRO A 362 -5.40 -7.00 -19.21
CA PRO A 362 -4.74 -5.99 -18.39
C PRO A 362 -5.77 -5.08 -17.71
N SER A 363 -5.38 -4.53 -16.56
CA SER A 363 -6.14 -3.43 -15.94
C SER A 363 -5.78 -2.08 -16.58
N SER A 364 -6.66 -1.08 -16.39
CA SER A 364 -6.39 0.32 -16.67
C SER A 364 -6.83 1.17 -15.47
N GLY A 365 -5.97 2.10 -15.04
CA GLY A 365 -6.24 3.02 -13.94
C GLY A 365 -6.00 2.42 -12.54
N ARG A 366 -5.28 1.30 -12.44
CA ARG A 366 -4.88 0.66 -11.18
C ARG A 366 -3.41 0.86 -10.86
N SER A 367 -2.56 0.72 -11.86
CA SER A 367 -1.11 0.73 -11.73
C SER A 367 -0.50 1.83 -12.59
N LEU A 368 0.71 2.23 -12.26
CA LEU A 368 1.45 3.21 -13.05
C LEU A 368 1.64 2.68 -14.49
N LYS A 369 1.24 3.47 -15.50
CA LYS A 369 1.43 3.14 -16.92
C LYS A 369 0.89 1.76 -17.35
N ASP A 370 -0.14 1.25 -16.68
CA ASP A 370 -0.65 -0.11 -16.89
C ASP A 370 -1.06 -0.39 -18.33
N ARG A 371 -1.67 0.59 -19.03
CA ARG A 371 -2.00 0.46 -20.46
C ARG A 371 -0.76 0.42 -21.35
N GLU A 372 0.16 1.36 -21.17
CA GLU A 372 1.41 1.45 -21.95
C GLU A 372 2.27 0.19 -21.76
N ILE A 373 2.30 -0.36 -20.53
CA ILE A 373 2.98 -1.62 -20.26
C ILE A 373 2.29 -2.77 -21.01
N ALA A 374 0.95 -2.86 -20.98
CA ALA A 374 0.23 -3.92 -21.69
C ALA A 374 0.50 -3.89 -23.20
N GLU A 375 0.49 -2.70 -23.81
CA GLU A 375 0.82 -2.51 -25.24
C GLU A 375 2.29 -2.87 -25.53
N THR A 376 3.22 -2.57 -24.61
CA THR A 376 4.63 -2.96 -24.72
C THR A 376 4.81 -4.48 -24.60
N LEU A 377 4.12 -5.13 -23.67
CA LEU A 377 4.13 -6.59 -23.54
C LEU A 377 3.60 -7.29 -24.79
N GLN A 378 2.54 -6.76 -25.42
CA GLN A 378 2.02 -7.27 -26.68
C GLN A 378 3.10 -7.26 -27.77
N GLU A 379 3.87 -6.17 -27.89
CA GLU A 379 4.96 -6.08 -28.88
C GLU A 379 6.11 -7.03 -28.57
N PHE A 380 6.52 -7.18 -27.32
CA PHE A 380 7.53 -8.14 -26.92
C PHE A 380 7.13 -9.59 -27.26
N LEU A 381 5.89 -9.95 -26.95
CA LEU A 381 5.35 -11.30 -27.27
C LEU A 381 5.31 -11.53 -28.77
N ARG A 382 4.92 -10.50 -29.57
CA ARG A 382 4.89 -10.58 -31.02
C ARG A 382 6.28 -10.86 -31.61
N GLN A 383 7.37 -10.27 -31.04
CA GLN A 383 8.74 -10.52 -31.48
C GLN A 383 9.16 -11.99 -31.23
N ALA A 384 8.65 -12.62 -30.19
CA ALA A 384 8.87 -14.04 -29.94
C ALA A 384 7.96 -14.96 -30.77
N GLY A 385 7.03 -14.39 -31.55
CA GLY A 385 6.09 -15.14 -32.40
C GLY A 385 4.76 -15.49 -31.71
N ILE A 386 4.46 -14.86 -30.56
CA ILE A 386 3.20 -15.01 -29.82
C ILE A 386 2.29 -13.83 -30.17
N LEU A 387 1.06 -14.12 -30.59
CA LEU A 387 0.04 -13.08 -30.75
C LEU A 387 -0.68 -12.87 -29.41
N ALA A 388 -0.66 -11.66 -28.87
CA ALA A 388 -1.43 -11.31 -27.69
C ALA A 388 -2.62 -10.43 -28.08
N GLU A 389 -3.82 -10.83 -27.68
CA GLU A 389 -5.05 -10.05 -27.84
C GLU A 389 -5.36 -9.35 -26.53
N LEU A 390 -5.50 -7.99 -26.57
CA LEU A 390 -5.65 -7.15 -25.38
C LEU A 390 -7.11 -6.80 -25.15
N ASP A 391 -7.67 -7.24 -24.02
CA ASP A 391 -8.98 -6.81 -23.52
C ASP A 391 -8.80 -5.86 -22.33
N ILE A 392 -8.55 -4.58 -22.62
CA ILE A 392 -8.25 -3.55 -21.61
C ILE A 392 -9.54 -2.99 -21.04
N PHE A 393 -9.76 -3.18 -19.74
CA PHE A 393 -10.88 -2.61 -19.00
C PHE A 393 -10.41 -1.72 -17.86
N GLU A 394 -11.30 -0.85 -17.38
CA GLU A 394 -11.11 -0.19 -16.09
C GLU A 394 -10.97 -1.21 -14.97
N TRP A 395 -10.20 -0.84 -13.93
CA TRP A 395 -9.90 -1.71 -12.80
C TRP A 395 -11.11 -2.42 -12.19
N ALA A 396 -12.23 -1.72 -11.96
CA ALA A 396 -13.42 -2.33 -11.37
C ALA A 396 -13.99 -3.49 -12.21
N THR A 397 -13.96 -3.34 -13.54
CA THR A 397 -14.40 -4.39 -14.48
C THR A 397 -13.38 -5.54 -14.50
N THR A 398 -12.08 -5.23 -14.67
CA THR A 398 -10.99 -6.22 -14.63
C THR A 398 -11.02 -7.02 -13.33
N PHE A 399 -11.18 -6.33 -12.19
CA PHE A 399 -11.30 -6.95 -10.88
C PHE A 399 -12.46 -7.96 -10.79
N THR A 400 -13.61 -7.62 -11.37
CA THR A 400 -14.78 -8.52 -11.41
C THR A 400 -14.51 -9.74 -12.29
N LEU A 401 -13.92 -9.55 -13.47
CA LEU A 401 -13.59 -10.64 -14.41
C LEU A 401 -12.55 -11.60 -13.82
N MET A 402 -11.55 -11.07 -13.09
CA MET A 402 -10.53 -11.88 -12.43
C MET A 402 -11.05 -12.71 -11.24
N ARG A 403 -12.27 -12.50 -10.79
CA ARG A 403 -12.90 -13.20 -9.65
C ARG A 403 -14.05 -14.11 -10.08
N GLY A 404 -14.27 -14.28 -11.37
CA GLY A 404 -15.27 -15.22 -11.88
C GLY A 404 -14.95 -16.69 -11.55
N GLU A 405 -15.96 -17.54 -11.55
CA GLU A 405 -15.77 -18.99 -11.42
C GLU A 405 -14.98 -19.55 -12.62
N THR A 406 -15.25 -19.03 -13.80
CA THR A 406 -14.51 -19.29 -15.04
C THR A 406 -13.71 -18.06 -15.42
N LEU A 407 -12.40 -18.25 -15.67
CA LEU A 407 -11.49 -17.19 -16.07
C LEU A 407 -11.19 -17.35 -17.57
N GLU A 408 -11.73 -16.46 -18.38
CA GLU A 408 -11.67 -16.52 -19.85
C GLU A 408 -10.48 -15.73 -20.43
N TYR A 409 -9.33 -15.74 -19.75
CA TYR A 409 -8.08 -15.15 -20.21
C TYR A 409 -6.91 -16.11 -19.97
N ASP A 410 -5.85 -15.97 -20.78
CA ASP A 410 -4.58 -16.69 -20.61
C ASP A 410 -3.63 -15.95 -19.70
N LEU A 411 -3.60 -14.60 -19.84
CA LEU A 411 -2.73 -13.69 -19.12
C LEU A 411 -3.53 -12.58 -18.44
N ASN A 412 -3.09 -12.12 -17.26
CA ASN A 412 -3.53 -10.85 -16.71
C ASN A 412 -2.37 -10.05 -16.14
N SER A 413 -2.55 -8.73 -16.00
CA SER A 413 -1.53 -7.86 -15.41
C SER A 413 -2.13 -6.83 -14.48
N PHE A 414 -1.52 -6.67 -13.29
CA PHE A 414 -1.94 -5.70 -12.27
C PHE A 414 -0.92 -5.66 -11.14
N THR A 415 -0.99 -4.62 -10.28
CA THR A 415 -0.20 -4.53 -9.04
C THR A 415 -0.92 -5.17 -7.86
N TRP A 416 -0.20 -6.01 -7.13
CA TRP A 416 -0.60 -6.52 -5.83
C TRP A 416 0.28 -5.91 -4.73
N PHE A 417 -0.33 -5.44 -3.64
CA PHE A 417 0.37 -4.86 -2.51
C PHE A 417 0.33 -5.80 -1.32
N THR A 418 1.49 -6.12 -0.74
CA THR A 418 1.61 -6.92 0.48
C THR A 418 1.36 -6.01 1.70
N THR A 419 0.12 -5.58 1.89
CA THR A 419 -0.26 -4.51 2.82
C THR A 419 0.03 -4.81 4.28
N THR A 420 0.09 -6.08 4.68
CA THR A 420 0.46 -6.49 6.04
C THR A 420 1.97 -6.51 6.26
N ALA A 421 2.78 -6.24 5.23
CA ALA A 421 4.23 -6.39 5.25
C ALA A 421 4.74 -7.82 5.56
N ASP A 422 3.86 -8.80 5.55
CA ASP A 422 4.17 -10.22 5.76
C ASP A 422 3.93 -11.01 4.48
N ALA A 423 4.88 -11.87 4.11
CA ALA A 423 4.80 -12.72 2.91
C ALA A 423 3.52 -13.57 2.86
N ASP A 424 2.98 -13.97 4.01
CA ASP A 424 1.74 -14.73 4.13
C ASP A 424 0.60 -14.09 3.35
N TYR A 425 0.42 -12.78 3.50
CA TYR A 425 -0.68 -12.06 2.86
C TYR A 425 -0.72 -12.28 1.34
N THR A 426 0.44 -12.25 0.70
CA THR A 426 0.57 -12.46 -0.75
C THR A 426 0.65 -13.94 -1.09
N MET A 427 1.54 -14.68 -0.44
CA MET A 427 1.87 -16.03 -0.87
C MET A 427 0.76 -17.01 -0.55
N TYR A 428 0.17 -16.94 0.64
CA TYR A 428 -0.92 -17.83 0.99
C TYR A 428 -2.14 -17.58 0.09
N SER A 429 -2.61 -16.35 0.01
CA SER A 429 -3.84 -16.03 -0.73
C SER A 429 -3.74 -16.23 -2.25
N ASN A 430 -2.53 -16.10 -2.83
CA ASN A 430 -2.36 -16.19 -4.28
C ASN A 430 -1.79 -17.52 -4.78
N TYR A 431 -1.17 -18.34 -3.91
CA TYR A 431 -0.48 -19.56 -4.38
C TYR A 431 -0.92 -20.85 -3.70
N VAL A 432 -1.69 -20.82 -2.60
CA VAL A 432 -2.29 -22.04 -2.03
C VAL A 432 -3.39 -22.54 -2.96
N SER A 433 -3.36 -23.83 -3.25
CA SER A 433 -4.21 -24.46 -4.28
C SER A 433 -5.72 -24.36 -4.02
N THR A 434 -6.13 -24.25 -2.74
CA THR A 434 -7.52 -24.08 -2.32
C THR A 434 -8.02 -22.64 -2.34
N GLU A 435 -7.11 -21.66 -2.39
CA GLU A 435 -7.41 -20.24 -2.33
C GLU A 435 -7.83 -19.65 -3.70
N VAL A 436 -8.72 -20.34 -4.42
CA VAL A 436 -9.15 -19.96 -5.78
C VAL A 436 -10.38 -19.04 -5.78
N PRO A 437 -10.53 -18.16 -6.80
CA PRO A 437 -11.75 -17.41 -7.03
C PRO A 437 -13.01 -18.32 -7.16
N PRO A 438 -14.20 -17.82 -6.76
CA PRO A 438 -14.49 -16.47 -6.26
C PRO A 438 -14.19 -16.28 -4.77
N ALA A 439 -13.87 -17.35 -4.03
CA ALA A 439 -13.69 -17.31 -2.59
C ALA A 439 -12.40 -16.59 -2.16
N SER A 440 -11.31 -16.73 -2.91
CA SER A 440 -10.01 -16.13 -2.62
C SER A 440 -9.29 -15.62 -3.88
N TRP A 441 -7.94 -15.61 -3.90
CA TRP A 441 -7.15 -14.77 -4.81
C TRP A 441 -6.20 -15.55 -5.73
N ASN A 442 -6.05 -16.90 -5.59
CA ASN A 442 -5.25 -17.73 -6.50
C ASN A 442 -5.88 -17.79 -7.90
N ARG A 443 -5.85 -16.66 -8.61
CA ARG A 443 -6.39 -16.53 -9.97
C ARG A 443 -5.46 -17.07 -11.06
N TRP A 444 -4.24 -17.47 -10.66
CA TRP A 444 -3.32 -18.25 -11.50
C TRP A 444 -3.75 -19.69 -11.64
N ARG A 445 -4.65 -20.17 -10.78
CA ARG A 445 -5.03 -21.61 -10.68
C ARG A 445 -3.80 -22.49 -10.43
N TYR A 446 -2.79 -21.92 -9.77
CA TYR A 446 -1.59 -22.64 -9.40
C TYR A 446 -1.89 -23.66 -8.31
N ALA A 447 -1.29 -24.87 -8.45
CA ALA A 447 -1.40 -25.94 -7.48
C ALA A 447 -0.08 -26.70 -7.40
N ASN A 448 0.51 -26.72 -6.22
CA ASN A 448 1.71 -27.49 -5.92
C ASN A 448 1.65 -27.93 -4.45
N PRO A 449 1.55 -29.26 -4.17
CA PRO A 449 1.40 -29.76 -2.80
C PRO A 449 2.53 -29.37 -1.85
N ASP A 450 3.77 -29.27 -2.33
CA ASP A 450 4.91 -28.88 -1.50
C ASP A 450 4.78 -27.39 -1.11
N VAL A 451 4.33 -26.53 -2.03
CA VAL A 451 4.08 -25.10 -1.76
C VAL A 451 2.93 -24.93 -0.78
N ASP A 452 1.85 -25.71 -0.92
CA ASP A 452 0.73 -25.70 0.02
C ASP A 452 1.21 -26.06 1.44
N GLU A 453 2.00 -27.16 1.58
CA GLU A 453 2.55 -27.60 2.86
C GLU A 453 3.45 -26.54 3.50
N TRP A 454 4.36 -25.92 2.72
CA TRP A 454 5.26 -24.88 3.24
C TRP A 454 4.51 -23.62 3.67
N LEU A 455 3.49 -23.19 2.92
CA LEU A 455 2.70 -22.01 3.26
C LEU A 455 1.81 -22.25 4.49
N GLU A 456 1.22 -23.41 4.64
CA GLU A 456 0.47 -23.80 5.84
C GLU A 456 1.38 -23.84 7.07
N ALA A 457 2.57 -24.43 6.95
CA ALA A 457 3.55 -24.47 8.03
C ALA A 457 4.04 -23.09 8.41
N ALA A 458 4.39 -22.23 7.42
CA ALA A 458 4.83 -20.86 7.67
C ALA A 458 3.76 -20.02 8.38
N ARG A 459 2.49 -20.19 7.97
CA ARG A 459 1.34 -19.51 8.59
C ARG A 459 1.14 -19.91 10.05
N ALA A 460 1.36 -21.17 10.38
CA ALA A 460 1.14 -21.69 11.73
C ALA A 460 2.31 -21.43 12.68
N SER A 461 3.54 -21.20 12.17
CA SER A 461 4.74 -21.01 12.99
C SER A 461 4.83 -19.60 13.57
N LEU A 462 5.27 -19.52 14.85
CA LEU A 462 5.67 -18.27 15.51
C LEU A 462 7.18 -17.99 15.39
N ASP A 463 7.96 -18.97 14.91
CA ASP A 463 9.40 -18.82 14.70
C ASP A 463 9.67 -18.05 13.40
N ALA A 464 10.23 -16.86 13.52
CA ALA A 464 10.50 -15.99 12.38
C ALA A 464 11.52 -16.59 11.41
N ASP A 465 12.56 -17.26 11.91
CA ASP A 465 13.60 -17.87 11.08
C ASP A 465 13.04 -19.06 10.30
N GLU A 466 12.22 -19.90 10.93
CA GLU A 466 11.49 -21.00 10.25
C GLU A 466 10.58 -20.46 9.15
N ARG A 467 9.83 -19.38 9.42
CA ARG A 467 8.95 -18.75 8.44
C ARG A 467 9.73 -18.22 7.23
N VAL A 468 10.85 -17.53 7.47
CA VAL A 468 11.74 -17.02 6.39
C VAL A 468 12.28 -18.17 5.55
N GLU A 469 12.69 -19.29 6.16
CA GLU A 469 13.15 -20.47 5.41
C GLU A 469 12.05 -21.06 4.53
N LEU A 470 10.84 -21.21 5.08
CA LEU A 470 9.69 -21.76 4.35
C LEU A 470 9.26 -20.86 3.19
N TYR A 471 9.15 -19.54 3.40
CA TYR A 471 8.88 -18.60 2.30
C TYR A 471 9.99 -18.59 1.26
N GLY A 472 11.23 -18.79 1.67
CA GLY A 472 12.37 -18.93 0.75
C GLY A 472 12.24 -20.16 -0.17
N LYS A 473 11.77 -21.31 0.35
CA LYS A 473 11.48 -22.52 -0.46
C LYS A 473 10.34 -22.28 -1.44
N VAL A 474 9.28 -21.59 -0.99
CA VAL A 474 8.16 -21.20 -1.85
C VAL A 474 8.65 -20.35 -3.02
N GLN A 475 9.43 -19.29 -2.75
CA GLN A 475 9.95 -18.40 -3.80
C GLN A 475 10.86 -19.13 -4.79
N ASP A 476 11.72 -20.05 -4.31
CA ASP A 476 12.54 -20.88 -5.19
C ASP A 476 11.67 -21.75 -6.13
N GLN A 477 10.59 -22.35 -5.63
CA GLN A 477 9.68 -23.17 -6.42
C GLN A 477 8.88 -22.31 -7.41
N LEU A 478 8.38 -21.15 -6.96
CA LEU A 478 7.66 -20.20 -7.83
C LEU A 478 8.56 -19.65 -8.95
N ALA A 479 9.86 -19.53 -8.71
CA ALA A 479 10.81 -19.15 -9.75
C ALA A 479 10.95 -20.21 -10.85
N VAL A 480 10.71 -21.48 -10.55
CA VAL A 480 10.76 -22.60 -11.51
C VAL A 480 9.43 -22.77 -12.22
N ASP A 481 8.33 -22.81 -11.46
CA ASP A 481 6.99 -23.07 -11.99
C ASP A 481 6.41 -21.86 -12.74
N LEU A 482 6.86 -20.66 -12.37
CA LEU A 482 6.51 -19.36 -12.95
C LEU A 482 5.00 -19.18 -13.19
N PRO A 483 4.15 -19.27 -12.17
CA PRO A 483 2.72 -18.98 -12.31
C PRO A 483 2.43 -17.50 -12.54
N ALA A 484 3.36 -16.64 -12.17
CA ALA A 484 3.35 -15.22 -12.46
C ALA A 484 4.79 -14.73 -12.65
N LEU A 485 5.00 -13.81 -13.62
CA LEU A 485 6.26 -13.12 -13.85
C LEU A 485 6.19 -11.74 -13.18
N PRO A 486 6.92 -11.49 -12.09
CA PRO A 486 7.08 -10.14 -11.55
C PRO A 486 7.80 -9.25 -12.55
N LEU A 487 7.26 -8.08 -12.85
CA LEU A 487 7.83 -7.14 -13.81
C LEU A 487 8.54 -6.01 -13.07
N TYR A 488 7.81 -5.27 -12.23
CA TYR A 488 8.40 -4.20 -11.43
C TYR A 488 7.78 -4.13 -10.03
N GLY A 489 8.57 -3.62 -9.07
CA GLY A 489 8.13 -3.25 -7.73
C GLY A 489 7.67 -1.79 -7.68
N SER A 490 6.70 -1.49 -6.82
CA SER A 490 6.31 -0.09 -6.57
C SER A 490 7.48 0.71 -5.98
N TYR A 491 7.48 2.01 -6.25
CA TYR A 491 8.38 2.97 -5.64
C TYR A 491 7.54 4.08 -5.04
N GLU A 492 7.55 4.14 -3.70
CA GLU A 492 6.76 5.11 -2.97
C GLU A 492 7.51 6.42 -2.93
N VAL A 493 7.00 7.45 -3.58
CA VAL A 493 7.72 8.71 -3.78
C VAL A 493 6.84 9.92 -3.47
N ALA A 494 7.48 10.92 -2.84
CA ALA A 494 6.93 12.25 -2.63
C ALA A 494 7.93 13.32 -3.08
N ALA A 495 7.43 14.42 -3.61
CA ALA A 495 8.24 15.61 -3.92
C ALA A 495 7.87 16.73 -2.95
N LEU A 496 8.88 17.40 -2.38
CA LEU A 496 8.71 18.40 -1.34
C LEU A 496 9.45 19.70 -1.71
N SER A 497 8.96 20.84 -1.17
CA SER A 497 9.78 22.04 -1.08
C SER A 497 10.98 21.78 -0.16
N ALA A 498 12.16 22.34 -0.48
CA ALA A 498 13.36 22.24 0.35
C ALA A 498 13.20 22.86 1.74
N ASP A 499 12.17 23.66 1.97
CA ASP A 499 11.83 24.23 3.27
C ASP A 499 11.18 23.20 4.23
N VAL A 500 10.69 22.06 3.71
CA VAL A 500 10.10 20.98 4.51
C VAL A 500 11.19 20.04 4.98
N SER A 501 11.21 19.71 6.25
CA SER A 501 12.18 18.80 6.85
C SER A 501 11.48 17.71 7.67
N GLY A 502 12.19 16.59 7.94
CA GLY A 502 11.71 15.52 8.82
C GLY A 502 10.76 14.51 8.15
N TYR A 503 10.40 14.68 6.89
CA TYR A 503 9.67 13.66 6.14
C TYR A 503 10.63 12.59 5.61
N VAL A 504 10.22 11.34 5.71
CA VAL A 504 10.88 10.17 5.11
C VAL A 504 9.80 9.30 4.44
N ALA A 505 10.02 8.90 3.20
CA ALA A 505 9.10 8.02 2.49
C ALA A 505 9.02 6.65 3.17
N HIS A 506 7.80 6.12 3.28
CA HIS A 506 7.56 4.81 3.88
C HIS A 506 7.34 3.74 2.79
N PRO A 507 7.93 2.53 2.90
CA PRO A 507 7.72 1.45 1.93
C PRO A 507 6.25 1.03 1.75
N ILE A 508 5.42 1.24 2.75
CA ILE A 508 3.97 1.02 2.67
C ILE A 508 3.29 2.33 2.33
N GLN A 509 2.73 2.44 1.12
CA GLN A 509 2.04 3.63 0.61
C GLN A 509 0.93 4.16 1.54
N TYR A 510 0.33 3.28 2.33
CA TYR A 510 -0.78 3.62 3.24
C TYR A 510 -0.30 4.29 4.53
N ILE A 511 1.00 4.28 4.83
CA ILE A 511 1.58 4.91 6.03
C ILE A 511 2.20 6.24 5.64
N LEU A 512 1.69 7.31 6.24
CA LEU A 512 2.23 8.67 6.15
C LEU A 512 2.45 9.17 7.56
N ASP A 513 3.71 9.41 7.97
CA ASP A 513 4.03 9.97 9.29
C ASP A 513 4.40 11.44 9.16
N LEU A 514 3.51 12.32 9.63
CA LEU A 514 3.72 13.77 9.62
C LEU A 514 4.13 14.32 10.97
N PHE A 515 4.20 13.48 12.02
CA PHE A 515 4.59 13.95 13.36
C PHE A 515 6.02 14.53 13.40
N PRO A 516 7.05 13.96 12.73
CA PRO A 516 8.40 14.53 12.73
C PRO A 516 8.58 15.71 11.75
N VAL A 517 7.57 16.01 10.93
CA VAL A 517 7.69 17.01 9.87
C VAL A 517 7.67 18.42 10.45
N ASP A 518 8.59 19.28 10.00
CA ASP A 518 8.64 20.70 10.33
C ASP A 518 8.80 21.55 9.07
N LYS A 519 8.34 22.79 9.18
CA LYS A 519 8.46 23.84 8.17
C LYS A 519 8.65 25.18 8.88
N PRO A 520 9.54 26.07 8.40
CA PRO A 520 9.82 27.36 9.02
C PRO A 520 8.61 28.31 9.06
#